data_295e5d82ac5bab389ccbed5216c21543
#
_entry.id   295e5d82ac5bab389ccbed5216c21543
#
_cell.length_a   1.000
_cell.length_b   1.000
_cell.length_c   1.000
_cell.angle_alpha   90.00
_cell.angle_beta   90.00
_cell.angle_gamma   90.00
#
_symmetry.space_group_name_H-M   'P 1'
#
loop_
_entity.id
_entity.type
_entity.pdbx_description
1 polymer ?
#
loop_
_entity_poly.entity_id
_entity_poly.type
_entity_poly.pdbx_seq_one_letter_code
_entity_poly.pdbx_strand_id
1 'polypeptide(L)'
;MNSDLPATGTVALLELLDPLVPDDFINQVWPHGRTGGRHRAHPAAQLFRVHLLSLLSPVHSLNLLVKLLPEQRAWRTCAGRRRQSRVPDVRMLHEFRARLGVAGLRRINQHLLQPLVEAYAWRQWSVGLIDATDLPAACGGFKKSTGHYSARRAALGGRTLKSGQSRCFVGYKKHTLRLWLHDYTVGVQLVPLVSWVTPANVSEGGLLAPSLHDCQRQWDWCPPLVVADMGYLAAQAKRRCREHWPVAVLTKLRSDMKLVAPYVAWNQAACPQGEPLAWLGYDGRAGEHWFGAPAQPQLCGQCWEAARCPRQFAYRPEPHETLLGRLPLASPMAQRVLQQVRPWIEPAQSYEKHQLGLGSVFLNGLRFTWAMALLADAAVLLRARALLERPIPRPLLSGLMPVQLSLELGADAARSVLPTTNLNPQNHQ
;
A
#
# COMPACT_ATOMS: atom_id res chain seq x y z
N MET A 1 22.40 -28.75 28.11
CA MET A 1 22.84 -27.36 28.05
C MET A 1 21.70 -26.54 27.47
N ASN A 2 20.89 -25.93 28.32
CA ASN A 2 19.92 -24.93 27.91
C ASN A 2 20.69 -23.62 27.77
N SER A 3 20.95 -23.19 26.55
CA SER A 3 21.50 -21.87 26.33
C SER A 3 20.35 -20.86 26.47
N ASP A 4 20.29 -20.18 27.61
CA ASP A 4 19.39 -19.03 27.88
C ASP A 4 19.82 -17.76 27.12
N LEU A 5 20.48 -17.93 25.98
CA LEU A 5 20.77 -16.80 25.09
C LEU A 5 19.49 -16.34 24.44
N PRO A 6 19.17 -15.04 24.50
CA PRO A 6 18.00 -14.51 23.84
C PRO A 6 18.04 -14.83 22.33
N ALA A 7 16.88 -15.22 21.78
CA ALA A 7 16.76 -15.46 20.36
C ALA A 7 17.08 -14.17 19.59
N THR A 8 17.87 -14.28 18.51
CA THR A 8 18.30 -13.16 17.68
C THR A 8 18.02 -13.41 16.21
N GLY A 9 17.97 -12.35 15.42
CA GLY A 9 17.77 -12.42 13.98
C GLY A 9 16.44 -13.06 13.56
N THR A 10 16.50 -13.98 12.60
CA THR A 10 15.29 -14.62 12.03
C THR A 10 14.54 -15.44 13.05
N VAL A 11 15.21 -16.06 14.01
CA VAL A 11 14.56 -16.88 15.06
C VAL A 11 13.70 -16.00 15.94
N ALA A 12 14.22 -14.87 16.44
CA ALA A 12 13.46 -13.93 17.25
C ALA A 12 12.24 -13.36 16.48
N LEU A 13 12.41 -13.07 15.22
CA LEU A 13 11.29 -12.63 14.37
C LEU A 13 10.21 -13.71 14.27
N LEU A 14 10.58 -14.97 14.03
CA LEU A 14 9.63 -16.06 13.90
C LEU A 14 8.88 -16.32 15.22
N GLU A 15 9.57 -16.28 16.36
CA GLU A 15 8.94 -16.41 17.68
C GLU A 15 7.94 -15.28 17.97
N LEU A 16 8.27 -14.05 17.53
CA LEU A 16 7.39 -12.90 17.66
C LEU A 16 6.13 -13.02 16.79
N LEU A 17 6.26 -13.55 15.56
CA LEU A 17 5.16 -13.66 14.62
C LEU A 17 4.29 -14.91 14.82
N ASP A 18 4.84 -15.98 15.42
CA ASP A 18 4.17 -17.28 15.58
C ASP A 18 2.76 -17.19 16.20
N PRO A 19 2.54 -16.48 17.32
CA PRO A 19 1.21 -16.40 17.95
C PRO A 19 0.22 -15.48 17.21
N LEU A 20 0.66 -14.72 16.21
CA LEU A 20 -0.18 -13.82 15.42
C LEU A 20 -0.75 -14.49 14.16
N VAL A 21 -0.25 -15.67 13.80
CA VAL A 21 -0.77 -16.43 12.65
C VAL A 21 -2.12 -17.04 13.03
N PRO A 22 -3.22 -16.71 12.32
CA PRO A 22 -4.57 -17.14 12.67
C PRO A 22 -4.86 -18.56 12.12
N ASP A 23 -4.27 -19.57 12.74
CA ASP A 23 -4.32 -20.96 12.26
C ASP A 23 -5.74 -21.47 12.02
N ASP A 24 -6.66 -21.23 12.96
CA ASP A 24 -8.04 -21.69 12.84
C ASP A 24 -8.76 -21.06 11.67
N PHE A 25 -8.58 -19.74 11.48
CA PHE A 25 -9.16 -19.03 10.34
C PHE A 25 -8.60 -19.55 9.01
N ILE A 26 -7.29 -19.76 8.94
CA ILE A 26 -6.63 -20.29 7.72
C ILE A 26 -7.18 -21.68 7.39
N ASN A 27 -7.36 -22.55 8.39
CA ASN A 27 -7.94 -23.88 8.21
C ASN A 27 -9.39 -23.80 7.71
N GLN A 28 -10.19 -22.82 8.18
CA GLN A 28 -11.57 -22.58 7.73
C GLN A 28 -11.65 -22.06 6.30
N VAL A 29 -10.72 -21.15 5.91
CA VAL A 29 -10.69 -20.57 4.55
C VAL A 29 -10.26 -21.57 3.50
N TRP A 30 -9.57 -22.63 3.90
CA TRP A 30 -9.14 -23.68 2.98
C TRP A 30 -10.35 -24.45 2.43
N PRO A 31 -10.53 -24.52 1.10
CA PRO A 31 -11.67 -25.24 0.55
C PRO A 31 -11.63 -26.72 0.96
N HIS A 32 -12.66 -27.17 1.63
CA HIS A 32 -12.81 -28.57 1.97
C HIS A 32 -12.87 -29.38 0.67
N GLY A 33 -12.09 -30.47 0.58
CA GLY A 33 -12.22 -31.43 -0.49
C GLY A 33 -13.59 -32.11 -0.42
N ARG A 34 -14.04 -32.71 -1.53
CA ARG A 34 -15.26 -33.53 -1.57
C ARG A 34 -15.28 -34.48 -0.37
N THR A 35 -16.42 -34.55 0.31
CA THR A 35 -16.71 -35.54 1.35
C THR A 35 -16.38 -36.94 0.82
N GLY A 36 -15.37 -37.62 1.41
CA GLY A 36 -14.93 -38.95 1.01
C GLY A 36 -13.46 -39.08 0.61
N GLY A 37 -12.67 -38.01 0.62
CA GLY A 37 -11.24 -38.07 0.32
C GLY A 37 -10.38 -38.46 1.54
N ARG A 38 -9.18 -39.01 1.28
CA ARG A 38 -8.16 -39.31 2.29
C ARG A 38 -7.88 -38.09 3.16
N HIS A 39 -7.81 -38.26 4.48
CA HIS A 39 -7.43 -37.18 5.41
C HIS A 39 -6.13 -36.50 4.98
N ARG A 40 -6.13 -35.18 4.98
CA ARG A 40 -4.94 -34.40 4.61
C ARG A 40 -3.85 -34.61 5.66
N ALA A 41 -2.64 -34.92 5.21
CA ALA A 41 -1.50 -35.15 6.09
C ALA A 41 -1.03 -33.88 6.81
N HIS A 42 -1.40 -32.69 6.28
CA HIS A 42 -1.01 -31.38 6.81
C HIS A 42 -2.19 -30.42 6.84
N PRO A 43 -2.44 -29.73 7.97
CA PRO A 43 -3.39 -28.63 8.05
C PRO A 43 -3.02 -27.48 7.12
N ALA A 44 -4.01 -26.71 6.68
CA ALA A 44 -3.78 -25.54 5.82
C ALA A 44 -2.87 -24.49 6.48
N ALA A 45 -3.07 -24.24 7.76
CA ALA A 45 -2.26 -23.33 8.55
C ALA A 45 -0.77 -23.73 8.54
N GLN A 46 -0.46 -25.01 8.62
CA GLN A 46 0.91 -25.50 8.54
C GLN A 46 1.57 -25.19 7.18
N LEU A 47 0.82 -25.40 6.08
CA LEU A 47 1.31 -25.10 4.73
C LEU A 47 1.50 -23.58 4.54
N PHE A 48 0.60 -22.77 5.09
CA PHE A 48 0.72 -21.32 5.11
C PHE A 48 1.97 -20.86 5.86
N ARG A 49 2.22 -21.41 7.06
CA ARG A 49 3.39 -21.11 7.87
C ARG A 49 4.71 -21.48 7.17
N VAL A 50 4.73 -22.58 6.39
CA VAL A 50 5.92 -22.92 5.57
C VAL A 50 6.12 -21.89 4.44
N HIS A 51 5.06 -21.37 3.83
CA HIS A 51 5.18 -20.28 2.87
C HIS A 51 5.66 -18.98 3.52
N LEU A 52 5.15 -18.62 4.69
CA LEU A 52 5.67 -17.46 5.44
C LEU A 52 7.15 -17.63 5.76
N LEU A 53 7.56 -18.82 6.19
CA LEU A 53 8.95 -19.14 6.47
C LEU A 53 9.85 -18.95 5.23
N SER A 54 9.38 -19.31 4.03
CA SER A 54 10.13 -19.08 2.79
C SER A 54 10.31 -17.60 2.44
N LEU A 55 9.46 -16.72 2.96
CA LEU A 55 9.58 -15.28 2.77
C LEU A 55 10.42 -14.61 3.87
N LEU A 56 10.27 -15.06 5.10
CA LEU A 56 10.89 -14.45 6.28
C LEU A 56 12.31 -14.97 6.56
N SER A 57 12.68 -16.13 6.02
CA SER A 57 14.05 -16.68 6.10
C SER A 57 14.86 -16.31 4.86
N PRO A 58 16.19 -16.40 4.90
CA PRO A 58 17.03 -16.20 3.72
C PRO A 58 16.86 -17.28 2.63
N VAL A 59 16.03 -18.31 2.89
CA VAL A 59 15.83 -19.45 1.99
C VAL A 59 14.49 -19.31 1.26
N HIS A 60 14.49 -18.57 0.16
CA HIS A 60 13.29 -18.31 -0.64
C HIS A 60 12.90 -19.50 -1.55
N SER A 61 13.79 -20.46 -1.77
CA SER A 61 13.50 -21.67 -2.53
C SER A 61 12.72 -22.68 -1.70
N LEU A 62 11.47 -22.99 -2.07
CA LEU A 62 10.67 -24.03 -1.39
C LEU A 62 11.34 -25.40 -1.43
N ASN A 63 12.06 -25.74 -2.52
CA ASN A 63 12.79 -27.00 -2.63
C ASN A 63 13.90 -27.10 -1.58
N LEU A 64 14.66 -26.03 -1.39
CA LEU A 64 15.72 -25.97 -0.40
C LEU A 64 15.16 -25.88 1.02
N LEU A 65 14.13 -25.07 1.22
CA LEU A 65 13.47 -24.90 2.51
C LEU A 65 12.96 -26.24 3.07
N VAL A 66 12.28 -27.02 2.24
CA VAL A 66 11.73 -28.33 2.65
C VAL A 66 12.83 -29.32 3.07
N LYS A 67 14.02 -29.24 2.45
CA LYS A 67 15.18 -30.06 2.83
C LYS A 67 15.79 -29.60 4.17
N LEU A 68 15.88 -28.28 4.41
CA LEU A 68 16.46 -27.72 5.62
C LEU A 68 15.51 -27.68 6.82
N LEU A 69 14.19 -27.69 6.57
CA LEU A 69 13.18 -27.61 7.62
C LEU A 69 13.32 -28.67 8.74
N PRO A 70 13.67 -29.94 8.45
CA PRO A 70 13.89 -30.94 9.49
C PRO A 70 15.08 -30.64 10.41
N GLU A 71 16.06 -29.93 9.93
CA GLU A 71 17.31 -29.67 10.66
C GLU A 71 17.18 -28.47 11.61
N GLN A 72 16.31 -27.51 11.26
CA GLN A 72 16.15 -26.25 12.00
C GLN A 72 15.00 -26.31 13.01
N ARG A 73 15.31 -26.41 14.31
CA ARG A 73 14.31 -26.50 15.38
C ARG A 73 13.31 -25.33 15.37
N ALA A 74 13.82 -24.08 15.28
CA ALA A 74 12.97 -22.88 15.27
C ALA A 74 12.02 -22.86 14.05
N TRP A 75 12.50 -23.30 12.88
CA TRP A 75 11.68 -23.39 11.67
C TRP A 75 10.58 -24.43 11.80
N ARG A 76 10.90 -25.60 12.41
CA ARG A 76 9.88 -26.63 12.68
C ARG A 76 8.80 -26.10 13.64
N THR A 77 9.20 -25.40 14.69
CA THR A 77 8.25 -24.80 15.65
C THR A 77 7.34 -23.81 14.94
N CYS A 78 7.91 -22.85 14.19
CA CYS A 78 7.15 -21.87 13.42
C CYS A 78 6.21 -22.53 12.38
N ALA A 79 6.62 -23.64 11.77
CA ALA A 79 5.77 -24.43 10.88
C ALA A 79 4.68 -25.24 11.63
N GLY A 80 4.46 -25.01 12.93
CA GLY A 80 3.46 -25.73 13.73
C GLY A 80 3.80 -27.20 13.97
N ARG A 81 5.09 -27.57 14.00
CA ARG A 81 5.56 -28.95 14.08
C ARG A 81 6.31 -29.20 15.40
N ARG A 82 5.59 -29.68 16.37
CA ARG A 82 6.16 -29.98 17.70
C ARG A 82 6.99 -31.27 17.77
N ARG A 83 6.86 -32.19 16.80
CA ARG A 83 7.56 -33.48 16.70
C ARG A 83 8.14 -33.69 15.32
N GLN A 84 9.01 -34.72 15.12
CA GLN A 84 9.59 -35.12 13.83
C GLN A 84 8.54 -35.66 12.83
N SER A 85 7.40 -35.03 12.73
CA SER A 85 6.36 -35.38 11.79
C SER A 85 6.81 -35.13 10.35
N ARG A 86 6.17 -35.79 9.40
CA ARG A 86 6.48 -35.77 7.97
C ARG A 86 6.50 -34.33 7.42
N VAL A 87 7.57 -33.92 6.74
CA VAL A 87 7.67 -32.62 6.10
C VAL A 87 6.71 -32.54 4.92
N PRO A 88 6.01 -31.41 4.68
CA PRO A 88 5.22 -31.23 3.48
C PRO A 88 6.10 -31.35 2.23
N ASP A 89 5.63 -32.09 1.24
CA ASP A 89 6.26 -32.10 -0.08
C ASP A 89 6.10 -30.72 -0.75
N VAL A 90 7.08 -30.31 -1.54
CA VAL A 90 7.03 -29.08 -2.35
C VAL A 90 5.79 -29.05 -3.25
N ARG A 91 5.37 -30.19 -3.79
CA ARG A 91 4.14 -30.33 -4.58
C ARG A 91 2.91 -29.91 -3.77
N MET A 92 2.83 -30.33 -2.50
CA MET A 92 1.72 -29.94 -1.61
C MET A 92 1.70 -28.44 -1.36
N LEU A 93 2.86 -27.79 -1.23
CA LEU A 93 2.98 -26.33 -1.09
C LEU A 93 2.48 -25.62 -2.35
N HIS A 94 2.85 -26.09 -3.53
CA HIS A 94 2.34 -25.56 -4.79
C HIS A 94 0.82 -25.75 -4.91
N GLU A 95 0.31 -26.93 -4.57
CA GLU A 95 -1.11 -27.24 -4.57
C GLU A 95 -1.89 -26.38 -3.58
N PHE A 96 -1.36 -26.18 -2.38
CA PHE A 96 -1.91 -25.26 -1.38
C PHE A 96 -2.14 -23.88 -1.99
N ARG A 97 -1.10 -23.28 -2.53
CA ARG A 97 -1.16 -21.95 -3.13
C ARG A 97 -2.14 -21.89 -4.33
N ALA A 98 -2.16 -22.94 -5.16
CA ALA A 98 -3.06 -23.02 -6.30
C ALA A 98 -4.53 -23.12 -5.90
N ARG A 99 -4.85 -23.93 -4.88
CA ARG A 99 -6.23 -24.16 -4.40
C ARG A 99 -6.76 -23.00 -3.57
N LEU A 100 -5.96 -22.47 -2.64
CA LEU A 100 -6.34 -21.30 -1.86
C LEU A 100 -6.54 -20.08 -2.78
N GLY A 101 -5.64 -19.92 -3.73
CA GLY A 101 -5.73 -18.91 -4.79
C GLY A 101 -5.71 -17.49 -4.25
N VAL A 102 -6.02 -16.54 -5.13
CA VAL A 102 -6.05 -15.11 -4.81
C VAL A 102 -7.15 -14.78 -3.80
N ALA A 103 -8.35 -15.38 -3.97
CA ALA A 103 -9.49 -15.09 -3.12
C ALA A 103 -9.26 -15.54 -1.66
N GLY A 104 -8.75 -16.76 -1.45
CA GLY A 104 -8.47 -17.25 -0.11
C GLY A 104 -7.37 -16.45 0.58
N LEU A 105 -6.30 -16.10 -0.14
CA LEU A 105 -5.21 -15.27 0.41
C LEU A 105 -5.67 -13.85 0.72
N ARG A 106 -6.54 -13.25 -0.09
CA ARG A 106 -7.16 -11.96 0.22
C ARG A 106 -7.96 -12.02 1.53
N ARG A 107 -8.74 -13.08 1.75
CA ARG A 107 -9.49 -13.27 3.00
C ARG A 107 -8.56 -13.38 4.22
N ILE A 108 -7.44 -14.10 4.08
CA ILE A 108 -6.44 -14.18 5.16
C ILE A 108 -5.82 -12.80 5.43
N ASN A 109 -5.42 -12.08 4.39
CA ASN A 109 -4.86 -10.74 4.55
C ASN A 109 -5.87 -9.76 5.19
N GLN A 110 -7.14 -9.85 4.80
CA GLN A 110 -8.22 -9.09 5.40
C GLN A 110 -8.35 -9.36 6.90
N HIS A 111 -8.36 -10.63 7.29
CA HIS A 111 -8.40 -11.02 8.71
C HIS A 111 -7.18 -10.51 9.49
N LEU A 112 -5.98 -10.59 8.90
CA LEU A 112 -4.75 -10.06 9.51
C LEU A 112 -4.74 -8.53 9.64
N LEU A 113 -5.32 -7.84 8.68
CA LEU A 113 -5.35 -6.37 8.61
C LEU A 113 -6.46 -5.77 9.50
N GLN A 114 -7.55 -6.50 9.74
CA GLN A 114 -8.73 -6.01 10.45
C GLN A 114 -8.39 -5.30 11.78
N PRO A 115 -7.59 -5.87 12.70
CA PRO A 115 -7.25 -5.20 13.96
C PRO A 115 -6.52 -3.86 13.75
N LEU A 116 -5.70 -3.76 12.69
CA LEU A 116 -4.96 -2.53 12.38
C LEU A 116 -5.90 -1.45 11.82
N VAL A 117 -6.85 -1.84 10.96
CA VAL A 117 -7.87 -0.91 10.44
C VAL A 117 -8.75 -0.41 11.59
N GLU A 118 -9.24 -1.29 12.46
CA GLU A 118 -10.06 -0.93 13.61
C GLU A 118 -9.34 0.02 14.57
N ALA A 119 -8.03 -0.20 14.80
CA ALA A 119 -7.25 0.63 15.71
C ALA A 119 -6.85 2.00 15.11
N TYR A 120 -6.61 2.08 13.81
CA TYR A 120 -5.93 3.23 13.20
C TYR A 120 -6.70 3.93 12.07
N ALA A 121 -7.62 3.24 11.34
CA ALA A 121 -8.29 3.80 10.17
C ALA A 121 -9.23 4.96 10.49
N TRP A 122 -9.88 4.92 11.65
CA TRP A 122 -10.83 5.94 12.10
C TRP A 122 -10.16 7.22 12.61
N ARG A 123 -8.83 7.23 12.72
CA ARG A 123 -8.11 8.46 13.02
C ARG A 123 -8.20 9.36 11.78
N GLN A 124 -8.57 10.63 11.97
CA GLN A 124 -8.79 11.64 10.91
C GLN A 124 -7.62 11.84 9.93
N TRP A 125 -6.50 11.16 10.14
CA TRP A 125 -5.20 11.31 9.50
C TRP A 125 -4.79 10.14 8.59
N SER A 126 -5.71 9.26 8.29
CA SER A 126 -5.37 8.09 7.48
C SER A 126 -4.97 8.50 6.06
N VAL A 127 -3.72 8.32 5.73
CA VAL A 127 -3.18 8.56 4.39
C VAL A 127 -2.93 7.22 3.72
N GLY A 128 -3.51 7.05 2.53
CA GLY A 128 -3.19 5.94 1.64
C GLY A 128 -2.00 6.29 0.74
N LEU A 129 -1.17 5.31 0.45
CA LEU A 129 -0.12 5.41 -0.57
C LEU A 129 -0.31 4.30 -1.59
N ILE A 130 -0.43 4.66 -2.87
CA ILE A 130 -0.50 3.68 -3.95
C ILE A 130 0.72 3.77 -4.84
N ASP A 131 1.33 2.62 -5.10
CA ASP A 131 2.48 2.54 -5.99
C ASP A 131 2.59 1.14 -6.62
N ALA A 132 3.36 1.06 -7.71
CA ALA A 132 3.63 -0.16 -8.44
C ALA A 132 5.08 -0.62 -8.24
N THR A 133 5.26 -1.93 -8.13
CA THR A 133 6.59 -2.54 -8.11
C THR A 133 6.73 -3.61 -9.18
N ASP A 134 7.87 -3.61 -9.86
CA ASP A 134 8.17 -4.58 -10.93
C ASP A 134 8.46 -5.95 -10.33
N LEU A 135 7.86 -6.97 -10.91
CA LEU A 135 8.06 -8.39 -10.60
C LEU A 135 8.53 -9.12 -11.86
N PRO A 136 9.85 -9.21 -12.10
CA PRO A 136 10.37 -9.93 -13.25
C PRO A 136 9.93 -11.40 -13.25
N ALA A 137 9.49 -11.91 -14.41
CA ALA A 137 9.15 -13.31 -14.58
C ALA A 137 10.38 -14.12 -14.97
N ALA A 138 10.47 -15.33 -14.45
CA ALA A 138 11.42 -16.32 -14.96
C ALA A 138 10.89 -16.87 -16.28
N CYS A 139 11.17 -16.20 -17.38
CA CYS A 139 10.74 -16.67 -18.70
C CYS A 139 11.92 -16.79 -19.66
N GLY A 140 11.94 -17.86 -20.44
CA GLY A 140 12.91 -18.13 -21.48
C GLY A 140 12.60 -17.38 -22.79
N GLY A 141 12.36 -16.04 -22.69
CA GLY A 141 12.15 -15.22 -23.89
C GLY A 141 10.77 -15.38 -24.56
N PHE A 142 10.60 -14.60 -25.63
CA PHE A 142 9.38 -14.59 -26.45
C PHE A 142 9.40 -15.75 -27.45
N LYS A 143 8.37 -16.58 -27.42
CA LYS A 143 8.19 -17.69 -28.38
C LYS A 143 7.45 -17.20 -29.61
N LYS A 144 8.15 -17.03 -30.73
CA LYS A 144 7.56 -16.59 -32.00
C LYS A 144 6.44 -17.52 -32.49
N SER A 145 6.56 -18.82 -32.24
CA SER A 145 5.56 -19.83 -32.68
C SER A 145 4.21 -19.67 -32.00
N THR A 146 4.15 -19.14 -30.77
CA THR A 146 2.92 -18.97 -30.00
C THR A 146 2.51 -17.50 -29.80
N GLY A 147 3.38 -16.56 -30.17
CA GLY A 147 3.14 -15.14 -29.95
C GLY A 147 3.16 -14.72 -28.48
N HIS A 148 3.66 -15.56 -27.58
CA HIS A 148 3.62 -15.32 -26.13
C HIS A 148 4.96 -15.61 -25.44
N TYR A 149 5.17 -14.99 -24.27
CA TYR A 149 6.23 -15.37 -23.37
C TYR A 149 5.92 -16.72 -22.69
N SER A 150 6.97 -17.45 -22.30
CA SER A 150 6.82 -18.73 -21.61
C SER A 150 6.09 -18.60 -20.25
N ALA A 151 6.20 -17.44 -19.60
CA ALA A 151 5.43 -17.13 -18.40
C ALA A 151 4.01 -16.64 -18.79
N ARG A 152 2.98 -17.36 -18.33
CA ARG A 152 1.58 -17.07 -18.69
C ARG A 152 1.18 -15.65 -18.30
N ARG A 153 0.70 -14.87 -19.26
CA ARG A 153 0.28 -13.47 -19.12
C ARG A 153 1.39 -12.52 -18.66
N ALA A 154 2.67 -12.90 -18.76
CA ALA A 154 3.75 -11.94 -18.63
C ALA A 154 3.78 -11.02 -19.86
N ALA A 155 4.16 -9.78 -19.64
CA ALA A 155 4.28 -8.79 -20.71
C ALA A 155 5.59 -8.02 -20.57
N LEU A 156 6.00 -7.38 -21.67
CA LEU A 156 7.12 -6.44 -21.66
C LEU A 156 6.68 -5.15 -20.95
N GLY A 157 7.35 -4.80 -19.88
CA GLY A 157 7.21 -3.53 -19.19
C GLY A 157 8.46 -2.69 -19.33
N GLY A 158 8.31 -1.39 -19.18
CA GLY A 158 9.42 -0.44 -19.17
C GLY A 158 9.40 0.42 -17.90
N ARG A 159 10.58 0.79 -17.45
CA ARG A 159 10.79 1.75 -16.36
C ARG A 159 11.86 2.75 -16.78
N THR A 160 11.57 4.02 -16.67
CA THR A 160 12.57 5.07 -16.81
C THR A 160 13.33 5.24 -15.51
N LEU A 161 14.64 5.09 -15.54
CA LEU A 161 15.52 5.29 -14.39
C LEU A 161 15.76 6.80 -14.17
N LYS A 162 16.25 7.16 -12.98
CA LYS A 162 16.63 8.54 -12.65
C LYS A 162 17.71 9.10 -13.62
N SER A 163 18.50 8.22 -14.23
CA SER A 163 19.48 8.56 -15.27
C SER A 163 18.88 8.90 -16.64
N GLY A 164 17.55 8.83 -16.79
CA GLY A 164 16.87 8.97 -18.09
C GLY A 164 16.89 7.70 -18.96
N GLN A 165 17.63 6.68 -18.60
CA GLN A 165 17.68 5.41 -19.32
C GLN A 165 16.40 4.60 -19.08
N SER A 166 15.90 3.96 -20.12
CA SER A 166 14.77 3.03 -20.02
C SER A 166 15.27 1.61 -19.79
N ARG A 167 14.81 0.99 -18.71
CA ARG A 167 15.03 -0.42 -18.42
C ARG A 167 13.79 -1.21 -18.75
N CYS A 168 13.88 -2.14 -19.68
CA CYS A 168 12.80 -3.06 -20.00
C CYS A 168 12.93 -4.36 -19.22
N PHE A 169 11.81 -4.95 -18.85
CA PHE A 169 11.74 -6.27 -18.25
C PHE A 169 10.48 -7.00 -18.72
N VAL A 170 10.53 -8.30 -18.69
CA VAL A 170 9.35 -9.15 -18.95
C VAL A 170 8.82 -9.67 -17.62
N GLY A 171 7.53 -9.46 -17.37
CA GLY A 171 6.97 -9.91 -16.09
C GLY A 171 5.62 -9.28 -15.77
N TYR A 172 5.48 -8.93 -14.52
CA TYR A 172 4.27 -8.43 -13.90
C TYR A 172 4.57 -7.16 -13.10
N LYS A 173 3.53 -6.43 -12.73
CA LYS A 173 3.59 -5.33 -11.75
C LYS A 173 2.67 -5.64 -10.58
N LYS A 174 3.15 -5.46 -9.36
CA LYS A 174 2.35 -5.43 -8.15
C LYS A 174 1.99 -4.00 -7.83
N HIS A 175 0.70 -3.68 -7.83
CA HIS A 175 0.13 -2.40 -7.40
C HIS A 175 -0.41 -2.57 -5.99
N THR A 176 0.03 -1.76 -5.05
CA THR A 176 -0.42 -1.87 -3.66
C THR A 176 -0.88 -0.53 -3.15
N LEU A 177 -2.14 -0.48 -2.72
CA LEU A 177 -2.64 0.60 -1.87
C LEU A 177 -2.28 0.24 -0.43
N ARG A 178 -1.46 1.07 0.22
CA ARG A 178 -1.00 0.90 1.60
C ARG A 178 -1.61 1.96 2.50
N LEU A 179 -1.88 1.60 3.73
CA LEU A 179 -2.21 2.55 4.78
C LEU A 179 -0.92 3.00 5.47
N TRP A 180 -0.72 4.30 5.58
CA TRP A 180 0.34 4.91 6.34
C TRP A 180 -0.09 5.02 7.80
N LEU A 181 0.56 4.26 8.67
CA LEU A 181 0.33 4.26 10.10
C LEU A 181 1.50 4.92 10.80
N HIS A 182 1.23 5.87 11.66
CA HIS A 182 2.22 6.49 12.49
C HIS A 182 1.92 6.20 13.97
N ASP A 183 2.84 5.54 14.62
CA ASP A 183 2.82 5.28 16.06
C ASP A 183 4.01 5.95 16.70
N TYR A 184 3.80 6.63 17.83
CA TYR A 184 4.87 7.38 18.50
C TYR A 184 5.99 6.49 19.05
N THR A 185 5.71 5.22 19.31
CA THR A 185 6.68 4.27 19.88
C THR A 185 7.48 3.56 18.80
N VAL A 186 6.81 3.09 17.76
CA VAL A 186 7.42 2.24 16.72
C VAL A 186 7.61 2.95 15.39
N GLY A 187 7.19 4.21 15.28
CA GLY A 187 7.34 5.02 14.08
C GLY A 187 6.35 4.65 12.98
N VAL A 188 6.76 4.90 11.73
CA VAL A 188 5.90 4.71 10.56
C VAL A 188 5.87 3.25 10.12
N GLN A 189 4.68 2.72 9.91
CA GLN A 189 4.42 1.43 9.29
C GLN A 189 3.55 1.61 8.04
N LEU A 190 3.93 0.98 6.93
CA LEU A 190 3.11 0.92 5.72
C LEU A 190 2.50 -0.48 5.60
N VAL A 191 1.19 -0.58 5.77
CA VAL A 191 0.47 -1.85 5.70
C VAL A 191 -0.36 -1.95 4.41
N PRO A 192 -0.32 -3.08 3.69
CA PRO A 192 -1.08 -3.27 2.47
C PRO A 192 -2.58 -3.39 2.79
N LEU A 193 -3.39 -2.46 2.25
CA LEU A 193 -4.86 -2.52 2.27
C LEU A 193 -5.37 -3.41 1.14
N VAL A 194 -4.89 -3.16 -0.07
CA VAL A 194 -5.31 -3.86 -1.29
C VAL A 194 -4.10 -4.02 -2.21
N SER A 195 -3.92 -5.24 -2.74
CA SER A 195 -2.89 -5.53 -3.73
C SER A 195 -3.45 -6.16 -4.99
N TRP A 196 -2.98 -5.66 -6.13
CA TRP A 196 -3.25 -6.17 -7.47
C TRP A 196 -1.94 -6.59 -8.13
N VAL A 197 -1.99 -7.65 -8.93
CA VAL A 197 -0.90 -8.00 -9.84
C VAL A 197 -1.42 -8.03 -11.26
N THR A 198 -0.74 -7.31 -12.14
CA THR A 198 -1.08 -7.17 -13.56
C THR A 198 0.09 -7.59 -14.45
N PRO A 199 -0.13 -7.88 -15.74
CA PRO A 199 0.94 -7.89 -16.71
C PRO A 199 1.70 -6.57 -16.71
N ALA A 200 3.02 -6.59 -16.98
CA ALA A 200 3.89 -5.42 -16.81
C ALA A 200 3.57 -4.24 -17.74
N ASN A 201 2.83 -4.48 -18.83
CA ASN A 201 2.40 -3.45 -19.79
C ASN A 201 1.09 -2.73 -19.42
N VAL A 202 0.44 -3.12 -18.31
CA VAL A 202 -0.81 -2.47 -17.88
C VAL A 202 -0.48 -1.11 -17.25
N SER A 203 -1.23 -0.09 -17.68
CA SER A 203 -1.10 1.29 -17.18
C SER A 203 -1.47 1.38 -15.70
N GLU A 204 -0.64 2.05 -14.93
CA GLU A 204 -0.82 2.26 -13.49
C GLU A 204 -2.06 3.11 -13.18
N GLY A 205 -2.31 4.15 -13.99
CA GLY A 205 -3.46 5.04 -13.80
C GLY A 205 -4.82 4.33 -13.81
N GLY A 206 -4.93 3.22 -14.55
CA GLY A 206 -6.13 2.40 -14.59
C GLY A 206 -6.42 1.62 -13.31
N LEU A 207 -5.43 1.47 -12.41
CA LEU A 207 -5.55 0.68 -11.17
C LEU A 207 -5.97 1.52 -9.95
N LEU A 208 -5.99 2.83 -10.04
CA LEU A 208 -6.36 3.71 -8.93
C LEU A 208 -7.82 3.47 -8.48
N ALA A 209 -8.77 3.61 -9.41
CA ALA A 209 -10.19 3.43 -9.10
C ALA A 209 -10.54 1.98 -8.68
N PRO A 210 -10.06 0.91 -9.34
CA PRO A 210 -10.24 -0.46 -8.86
C PRO A 210 -9.69 -0.70 -7.46
N SER A 211 -8.54 -0.11 -7.10
CA SER A 211 -7.96 -0.26 -5.77
C SER A 211 -8.81 0.40 -4.68
N LEU A 212 -9.35 1.60 -4.95
CA LEU A 212 -10.27 2.28 -4.04
C LEU A 212 -11.62 1.56 -3.94
N HIS A 213 -12.14 1.06 -5.06
CA HIS A 213 -13.36 0.25 -5.07
C HIS A 213 -13.20 -1.02 -4.20
N ASP A 214 -12.09 -1.76 -4.36
CA ASP A 214 -11.84 -2.94 -3.53
C ASP A 214 -11.66 -2.56 -2.05
N CYS A 215 -11.01 -1.43 -1.76
CA CYS A 215 -10.85 -0.92 -0.41
C CYS A 215 -12.22 -0.59 0.22
N GLN A 216 -13.06 0.18 -0.49
CA GLN A 216 -14.41 0.52 -0.04
C GLN A 216 -15.27 -0.74 0.17
N ARG A 217 -15.25 -1.67 -0.78
CA ARG A 217 -16.02 -2.91 -0.67
C ARG A 217 -15.59 -3.79 0.49
N GLN A 218 -14.30 -3.78 0.82
CA GLN A 218 -13.71 -4.63 1.85
C GLN A 218 -13.88 -4.06 3.27
N TRP A 219 -13.83 -2.72 3.40
CA TRP A 219 -13.74 -2.03 4.68
C TRP A 219 -14.89 -1.05 4.95
N ASP A 220 -15.79 -0.86 3.96
CA ASP A 220 -16.77 0.23 3.95
C ASP A 220 -16.14 1.62 4.20
N TRP A 221 -14.88 1.74 3.84
CA TRP A 221 -14.05 2.91 4.09
C TRP A 221 -12.89 2.99 3.08
N CYS A 222 -12.45 4.22 2.80
CA CYS A 222 -11.22 4.52 2.07
C CYS A 222 -10.40 5.58 2.80
N PRO A 223 -9.06 5.57 2.70
CA PRO A 223 -8.24 6.68 3.19
C PRO A 223 -8.68 8.00 2.54
N PRO A 224 -8.98 9.07 3.32
CA PRO A 224 -9.47 10.33 2.78
C PRO A 224 -8.46 11.05 1.87
N LEU A 225 -7.18 10.76 2.03
CA LEU A 225 -6.10 11.22 1.17
C LEU A 225 -5.30 10.03 0.66
N VAL A 226 -5.10 9.95 -0.66
CA VAL A 226 -4.24 8.96 -1.29
C VAL A 226 -3.11 9.66 -2.04
N VAL A 227 -1.88 9.35 -1.66
CA VAL A 227 -0.66 9.78 -2.37
C VAL A 227 -0.29 8.71 -3.39
N ALA A 228 -0.09 9.13 -4.63
CA ALA A 228 0.25 8.23 -5.73
C ALA A 228 1.46 8.74 -6.52
N ASP A 229 2.15 7.83 -7.20
CA ASP A 229 3.19 8.21 -8.13
C ASP A 229 2.61 8.82 -9.43
N MET A 230 3.48 9.46 -10.20
CA MET A 230 3.12 10.08 -11.49
C MET A 230 2.53 9.10 -12.51
N GLY A 231 2.83 7.80 -12.40
CA GLY A 231 2.21 6.74 -13.20
C GLY A 231 0.70 6.61 -13.01
N TYR A 232 0.18 7.05 -11.85
CA TYR A 232 -1.26 7.08 -11.54
C TYR A 232 -1.93 8.41 -11.93
N LEU A 233 -1.20 9.33 -12.54
CA LEU A 233 -1.75 10.61 -12.96
C LEU A 233 -2.60 10.43 -14.23
N ALA A 234 -3.89 10.18 -14.05
CA ALA A 234 -4.88 10.08 -15.11
C ALA A 234 -6.11 10.90 -14.69
N ALA A 235 -6.45 11.95 -15.48
CA ALA A 235 -7.55 12.86 -15.17
C ALA A 235 -8.87 12.13 -14.95
N GLN A 236 -9.20 11.19 -15.86
CA GLN A 236 -10.42 10.40 -15.77
C GLN A 236 -10.46 9.53 -14.50
N ALA A 237 -9.36 8.90 -14.12
CA ALA A 237 -9.28 8.10 -12.90
C ALA A 237 -9.47 8.97 -11.65
N LYS A 238 -8.81 10.13 -11.58
CA LYS A 238 -8.98 11.09 -10.48
C LYS A 238 -10.40 11.63 -10.39
N ARG A 239 -11.04 11.94 -11.54
CA ARG A 239 -12.44 12.37 -11.58
C ARG A 239 -13.34 11.30 -11.00
N ARG A 240 -13.21 10.05 -11.43
CA ARG A 240 -13.97 8.91 -10.88
C ARG A 240 -13.76 8.76 -9.37
N CYS A 241 -12.54 8.89 -8.89
CA CYS A 241 -12.26 8.83 -7.45
C CYS A 241 -12.98 9.93 -6.67
N ARG A 242 -13.01 11.17 -7.22
CA ARG A 242 -13.72 12.30 -6.60
C ARG A 242 -15.23 12.11 -6.60
N GLU A 243 -15.78 11.56 -7.67
CA GLU A 243 -17.23 11.39 -7.84
C GLU A 243 -17.80 10.24 -7.01
N HIS A 244 -17.05 9.15 -6.87
CA HIS A 244 -17.56 7.94 -6.21
C HIS A 244 -17.09 7.77 -4.76
N TRP A 245 -15.96 8.37 -4.40
CA TRP A 245 -15.40 8.27 -3.05
C TRP A 245 -14.96 9.65 -2.56
N PRO A 246 -15.13 9.98 -1.27
CA PRO A 246 -14.67 11.24 -0.69
C PRO A 246 -13.13 11.27 -0.52
N VAL A 247 -12.38 10.84 -1.53
CA VAL A 247 -10.93 10.68 -1.52
C VAL A 247 -10.26 11.79 -2.31
N ALA A 248 -9.31 12.49 -1.68
CA ALA A 248 -8.38 13.36 -2.35
C ALA A 248 -7.18 12.54 -2.87
N VAL A 249 -6.87 12.65 -4.16
CA VAL A 249 -5.73 11.95 -4.76
C VAL A 249 -4.64 12.96 -5.10
N LEU A 250 -3.50 12.86 -4.42
CA LEU A 250 -2.35 13.71 -4.59
C LEU A 250 -1.27 12.99 -5.42
N THR A 251 -0.94 13.57 -6.59
CA THR A 251 0.15 13.10 -7.45
C THR A 251 1.01 14.26 -7.88
N LYS A 252 2.31 14.04 -8.06
CA LYS A 252 3.15 15.03 -8.76
C LYS A 252 2.79 15.07 -10.24
N LEU A 253 2.95 16.24 -10.87
CA LEU A 253 2.89 16.37 -12.32
C LEU A 253 4.17 15.80 -12.94
N ARG A 254 4.05 15.21 -14.12
CA ARG A 254 5.21 14.80 -14.89
C ARG A 254 5.83 16.01 -15.58
N SER A 255 7.15 16.04 -15.68
CA SER A 255 7.90 17.14 -16.30
C SER A 255 7.58 17.34 -17.80
N ASP A 256 7.11 16.26 -18.47
CA ASP A 256 6.71 16.29 -19.87
C ASP A 256 5.28 16.80 -20.10
N MET A 257 4.51 17.02 -19.04
CA MET A 257 3.15 17.55 -19.17
C MET A 257 3.18 19.05 -19.45
N LYS A 258 2.71 19.44 -20.62
CA LYS A 258 2.47 20.83 -20.98
C LYS A 258 1.13 21.26 -20.38
N LEU A 259 1.17 21.92 -19.26
CA LEU A 259 -0.02 22.53 -18.66
C LEU A 259 -0.18 23.94 -19.23
N VAL A 260 -1.41 24.32 -19.56
CA VAL A 260 -1.73 25.69 -20.02
C VAL A 260 -1.50 26.68 -18.89
N ALA A 261 -1.00 27.89 -19.20
CA ALA A 261 -0.64 28.90 -18.20
C ALA A 261 -1.68 29.17 -17.08
N PRO A 262 -3.00 29.18 -17.33
CA PRO A 262 -4.01 29.32 -16.28
C PRO A 262 -3.98 28.22 -15.22
N TYR A 263 -3.36 27.13 -15.51
CA TYR A 263 -3.30 25.93 -14.70
C TYR A 263 -2.40 26.04 -13.48
N VAL A 264 -1.38 26.89 -13.56
CA VAL A 264 -0.50 27.22 -12.44
C VAL A 264 -1.08 28.40 -11.65
N ALA A 265 -1.86 29.26 -12.30
CA ALA A 265 -2.33 30.52 -11.73
C ALA A 265 -3.33 30.32 -10.56
N TRP A 266 -4.22 29.34 -10.64
CA TRP A 266 -5.20 29.15 -9.55
C TRP A 266 -4.60 28.58 -8.26
N ASN A 267 -3.50 27.80 -8.35
CA ASN A 267 -2.76 27.36 -7.18
C ASN A 267 -2.08 28.52 -6.43
N GLN A 268 -1.91 29.62 -7.16
CA GLN A 268 -1.36 30.87 -6.67
C GLN A 268 -2.42 31.97 -6.80
N ALA A 269 -3.68 31.65 -6.49
CA ALA A 269 -4.75 32.62 -6.60
C ALA A 269 -4.36 33.93 -5.91
N ALA A 270 -4.51 35.02 -6.63
CA ALA A 270 -4.22 36.33 -6.14
C ALA A 270 -5.47 37.21 -6.15
N CYS A 271 -5.54 38.16 -5.23
CA CYS A 271 -6.59 39.14 -5.23
C CYS A 271 -6.42 40.14 -6.41
N PRO A 272 -7.40 41.00 -6.72
CA PRO A 272 -7.27 42.01 -7.81
C PRO A 272 -6.06 42.94 -7.68
N GLN A 273 -5.49 43.06 -6.49
CA GLN A 273 -4.26 43.84 -6.24
C GLN A 273 -2.97 43.01 -6.38
N GLY A 274 -3.08 41.75 -6.77
CA GLY A 274 -1.94 40.84 -6.98
C GLY A 274 -1.42 40.14 -5.73
N GLU A 275 -2.05 40.34 -4.57
CA GLU A 275 -1.64 39.69 -3.34
C GLU A 275 -2.12 38.22 -3.30
N PRO A 276 -1.25 37.27 -2.91
CA PRO A 276 -1.61 35.85 -2.87
C PRO A 276 -2.70 35.59 -1.84
N LEU A 277 -3.73 34.85 -2.26
CA LEU A 277 -4.87 34.47 -1.41
C LEU A 277 -4.60 33.15 -0.69
N ALA A 278 -5.06 33.06 0.55
CA ALA A 278 -5.00 31.82 1.31
C ALA A 278 -6.07 30.84 0.82
N TRP A 279 -5.68 29.62 0.50
CA TRP A 279 -6.64 28.55 0.18
C TRP A 279 -7.36 28.10 1.44
N LEU A 280 -8.70 28.18 1.46
CA LEU A 280 -9.56 27.83 2.60
C LEU A 280 -10.06 26.39 2.52
N GLY A 281 -10.20 25.84 1.34
CA GLY A 281 -10.69 24.48 1.17
C GLY A 281 -11.39 24.24 -0.17
N TYR A 282 -11.96 23.05 -0.29
CA TYR A 282 -12.70 22.61 -1.46
C TYR A 282 -14.13 22.20 -1.07
N ASP A 283 -15.13 22.83 -1.68
CA ASP A 283 -16.52 22.40 -1.59
C ASP A 283 -16.79 21.29 -2.60
N GLY A 284 -16.96 20.07 -2.10
CA GLY A 284 -17.21 18.90 -2.95
C GLY A 284 -18.60 18.89 -3.59
N ARG A 285 -19.59 19.64 -3.04
CA ARG A 285 -20.94 19.74 -3.62
C ARG A 285 -20.97 20.73 -4.77
N ALA A 286 -20.38 21.90 -4.58
CA ALA A 286 -20.27 22.92 -5.61
C ALA A 286 -19.16 22.64 -6.62
N GLY A 287 -18.19 21.80 -6.28
CA GLY A 287 -17.00 21.56 -7.11
C GLY A 287 -16.04 22.76 -7.16
N GLU A 288 -15.99 23.56 -6.09
CA GLU A 288 -15.30 24.85 -6.04
C GLU A 288 -14.20 24.87 -4.98
N HIS A 289 -13.08 25.52 -5.32
CA HIS A 289 -12.08 25.93 -4.34
C HIS A 289 -12.44 27.29 -3.79
N TRP A 290 -12.26 27.43 -2.49
CA TRP A 290 -12.48 28.69 -1.79
C TRP A 290 -11.15 29.28 -1.35
N PHE A 291 -11.00 30.58 -1.57
CA PHE A 291 -9.82 31.36 -1.18
C PHE A 291 -10.27 32.52 -0.29
N GLY A 292 -9.51 32.77 0.78
CA GLY A 292 -9.73 33.87 1.73
C GLY A 292 -8.82 35.06 1.47
N ALA A 293 -8.90 36.01 2.38
CA ALA A 293 -8.03 37.18 2.37
C ALA A 293 -6.54 36.80 2.31
N PRO A 294 -5.66 37.69 1.80
CA PRO A 294 -4.23 37.49 1.82
C PRO A 294 -3.72 37.11 3.22
N ALA A 295 -2.63 36.35 3.25
CA ALA A 295 -1.97 35.97 4.49
C ALA A 295 -1.49 37.16 5.35
N GLN A 296 -1.43 38.38 4.76
CA GLN A 296 -1.14 39.61 5.44
C GLN A 296 -2.38 40.50 5.51
N PRO A 297 -3.23 40.36 6.55
CA PRO A 297 -4.50 41.12 6.68
C PRO A 297 -4.32 42.64 6.71
N GLN A 298 -3.15 43.09 7.09
CA GLN A 298 -2.79 44.52 7.16
C GLN A 298 -2.86 45.19 5.78
N LEU A 299 -2.54 44.45 4.70
CA LEU A 299 -2.64 44.97 3.33
C LEU A 299 -4.09 45.23 2.92
N CYS A 300 -5.02 44.45 3.43
CA CYS A 300 -6.44 44.65 3.18
C CYS A 300 -7.01 45.92 3.84
N GLY A 301 -6.44 46.35 4.99
CA GLY A 301 -6.87 47.57 5.67
C GLY A 301 -6.50 48.85 4.90
N GLN A 302 -5.47 48.82 4.07
CA GLN A 302 -4.99 49.94 3.25
C GLN A 302 -5.44 49.81 1.77
N CYS A 303 -6.18 48.77 1.42
CA CYS A 303 -6.58 48.52 0.05
C CYS A 303 -7.70 49.47 -0.37
N TRP A 304 -7.52 50.17 -1.48
CA TRP A 304 -8.52 51.11 -2.01
C TRP A 304 -9.84 50.38 -2.48
N GLU A 305 -9.78 49.08 -2.74
CA GLU A 305 -10.92 48.23 -3.07
C GLU A 305 -11.55 47.55 -1.84
N ALA A 306 -11.08 47.83 -0.62
CA ALA A 306 -11.49 47.09 0.60
C ALA A 306 -13.01 47.10 0.84
N ALA A 307 -13.69 48.21 0.49
CA ALA A 307 -15.14 48.33 0.66
C ALA A 307 -15.95 47.45 -0.30
N ARG A 308 -15.40 47.05 -1.45
CA ARG A 308 -16.06 46.23 -2.47
C ARG A 308 -15.51 44.80 -2.52
N CYS A 309 -14.46 44.50 -1.78
CA CYS A 309 -13.82 43.23 -1.79
C CYS A 309 -14.69 42.17 -1.07
N PRO A 310 -15.06 41.05 -1.72
CA PRO A 310 -15.86 40.03 -1.07
C PRO A 310 -15.10 39.28 0.02
N ARG A 311 -13.80 39.50 0.17
CA ARG A 311 -12.89 38.82 1.12
C ARG A 311 -12.78 37.31 0.99
N GLN A 312 -13.68 36.68 0.26
CA GLN A 312 -13.64 35.27 -0.11
C GLN A 312 -13.95 35.10 -1.59
N PHE A 313 -13.24 34.21 -2.25
CA PHE A 313 -13.36 33.99 -3.69
C PHE A 313 -13.59 32.50 -3.94
N ALA A 314 -14.63 32.20 -4.70
CA ALA A 314 -14.88 30.85 -5.18
C ALA A 314 -14.23 30.67 -6.56
N TYR A 315 -13.59 29.55 -6.78
CA TYR A 315 -12.98 29.20 -8.06
C TYR A 315 -13.42 27.79 -8.47
N ARG A 316 -14.04 27.67 -9.64
CA ARG A 316 -14.35 26.39 -10.28
C ARG A 316 -13.17 25.94 -11.13
N PRO A 317 -12.57 24.78 -10.86
CA PRO A 317 -11.51 24.26 -11.70
C PRO A 317 -12.03 24.02 -13.12
N GLU A 318 -11.24 24.44 -14.09
CA GLU A 318 -11.44 24.05 -15.48
C GLU A 318 -11.28 22.54 -15.64
N PRO A 319 -11.87 21.89 -16.69
CA PRO A 319 -11.81 20.43 -16.86
C PRO A 319 -10.40 19.85 -16.80
N HIS A 320 -9.39 20.57 -17.28
CA HIS A 320 -7.98 20.14 -17.25
C HIS A 320 -7.36 20.22 -15.85
N GLU A 321 -7.88 21.06 -14.96
CA GLU A 321 -7.42 21.21 -13.57
C GLU A 321 -7.87 20.05 -12.68
N THR A 322 -8.80 19.23 -13.12
CA THR A 322 -9.14 17.97 -12.43
C THR A 322 -7.95 17.05 -12.26
N LEU A 323 -6.87 17.25 -13.02
CA LEU A 323 -5.59 16.57 -12.84
C LEU A 323 -4.96 16.87 -11.47
N LEU A 324 -5.18 18.06 -10.92
CA LEU A 324 -4.63 18.45 -9.61
C LEU A 324 -5.40 17.89 -8.43
N GLY A 325 -6.66 17.47 -8.63
CA GLY A 325 -7.51 16.90 -7.58
C GLY A 325 -8.07 17.94 -6.61
N ARG A 326 -8.45 17.49 -5.41
CA ARG A 326 -9.07 18.36 -4.37
C ARG A 326 -8.05 19.17 -3.58
N LEU A 327 -6.83 18.69 -3.48
CA LEU A 327 -5.75 19.34 -2.74
C LEU A 327 -4.82 20.02 -3.74
N PRO A 328 -4.73 21.36 -3.75
CA PRO A 328 -3.84 22.06 -4.66
C PRO A 328 -2.39 21.63 -4.49
N LEU A 329 -1.75 21.22 -5.58
CA LEU A 329 -0.39 20.68 -5.54
C LEU A 329 0.63 21.69 -4.99
N ALA A 330 0.46 22.99 -5.29
CA ALA A 330 1.32 24.05 -4.80
C ALA A 330 1.05 24.45 -3.34
N SER A 331 -0.04 23.94 -2.73
CA SER A 331 -0.33 24.26 -1.32
C SER A 331 0.76 23.73 -0.39
N PRO A 332 1.08 24.46 0.69
CA PRO A 332 2.09 24.03 1.67
C PRO A 332 1.77 22.62 2.23
N MET A 333 0.49 22.30 2.39
CA MET A 333 0.04 21.00 2.86
C MET A 333 0.37 19.89 1.87
N ALA A 334 0.04 20.05 0.58
CA ALA A 334 0.35 19.08 -0.45
C ALA A 334 1.86 18.82 -0.54
N GLN A 335 2.66 19.90 -0.51
CA GLN A 335 4.11 19.81 -0.53
C GLN A 335 4.66 19.08 0.69
N ARG A 336 4.13 19.35 1.89
CA ARG A 336 4.51 18.66 3.12
C ARG A 336 4.21 17.17 3.03
N VAL A 337 3.00 16.80 2.61
CA VAL A 337 2.62 15.38 2.43
C VAL A 337 3.52 14.68 1.42
N LEU A 338 3.80 15.31 0.27
CA LEU A 338 4.69 14.74 -0.74
C LEU A 338 6.12 14.57 -0.23
N GLN A 339 6.62 15.49 0.58
CA GLN A 339 7.97 15.41 1.14
C GLN A 339 8.08 14.40 2.29
N GLN A 340 7.07 14.32 3.14
CA GLN A 340 7.13 13.54 4.37
C GLN A 340 6.57 12.12 4.22
N VAL A 341 5.49 11.94 3.47
CA VAL A 341 4.79 10.65 3.39
C VAL A 341 5.25 9.81 2.20
N ARG A 342 5.40 10.41 1.01
CA ARG A 342 5.76 9.66 -0.21
C ARG A 342 7.09 8.90 -0.12
N PRO A 343 8.15 9.40 0.50
CA PRO A 343 9.42 8.67 0.57
C PRO A 343 9.34 7.30 1.23
N TRP A 344 8.36 7.04 2.09
CA TRP A 344 8.17 5.75 2.77
C TRP A 344 7.79 4.59 1.84
N ILE A 345 7.35 4.87 0.62
CA ILE A 345 7.02 3.84 -0.37
C ILE A 345 8.27 3.04 -0.77
N GLU A 346 9.38 3.73 -1.03
CA GLU A 346 10.62 3.08 -1.52
C GLU A 346 11.18 2.05 -0.52
N PRO A 347 11.32 2.34 0.78
CA PRO A 347 11.70 1.36 1.79
C PRO A 347 10.74 0.17 1.89
N ALA A 348 9.42 0.41 1.80
CA ALA A 348 8.44 -0.66 1.86
C ALA A 348 8.55 -1.62 0.66
N GLN A 349 8.72 -1.08 -0.54
CA GLN A 349 8.96 -1.90 -1.74
C GLN A 349 10.30 -2.64 -1.69
N SER A 350 11.36 -1.97 -1.21
CA SER A 350 12.67 -2.57 -1.01
C SER A 350 12.60 -3.75 -0.04
N TYR A 351 11.89 -3.59 1.07
CA TYR A 351 11.65 -4.66 2.03
C TYR A 351 11.00 -5.88 1.37
N GLU A 352 9.91 -5.69 0.62
CA GLU A 352 9.23 -6.79 -0.06
C GLU A 352 10.14 -7.47 -1.11
N LYS A 353 10.90 -6.70 -1.89
CA LYS A 353 11.75 -7.25 -2.95
C LYS A 353 12.98 -7.97 -2.42
N HIS A 354 13.67 -7.39 -1.45
CA HIS A 354 14.99 -7.85 -1.02
C HIS A 354 14.92 -8.69 0.24
N GLN A 355 14.09 -8.31 1.22
CA GLN A 355 13.98 -9.06 2.47
C GLN A 355 13.01 -10.24 2.36
N LEU A 356 11.85 -10.04 1.70
CA LEU A 356 10.88 -11.11 1.47
C LEU A 356 11.12 -11.86 0.15
N GLY A 357 12.19 -11.55 -0.58
CA GLY A 357 12.59 -12.25 -1.80
C GLY A 357 11.63 -12.12 -2.98
N LEU A 358 10.69 -11.14 -2.95
CA LEU A 358 9.68 -11.00 -4.00
C LEU A 358 10.28 -10.58 -5.35
N GLY A 359 11.47 -9.96 -5.35
CA GLY A 359 12.21 -9.57 -6.56
C GLY A 359 12.91 -10.73 -7.27
N SER A 360 13.08 -11.89 -6.61
CA SER A 360 13.78 -13.06 -7.12
C SER A 360 12.91 -14.32 -7.20
N VAL A 361 11.60 -14.18 -7.01
CA VAL A 361 10.67 -15.31 -7.07
C VAL A 361 10.40 -15.69 -8.52
N PHE A 362 10.94 -16.82 -8.94
CA PHE A 362 10.76 -17.38 -10.27
C PHE A 362 9.38 -18.09 -10.36
N LEU A 363 8.33 -17.34 -10.67
CA LEU A 363 6.99 -17.89 -10.84
C LEU A 363 6.51 -17.75 -12.27
N ASN A 364 5.96 -18.83 -12.79
CA ASN A 364 5.37 -18.87 -14.13
C ASN A 364 3.86 -18.65 -14.05
N GLY A 365 3.42 -17.42 -14.25
CA GLY A 365 2.03 -17.08 -14.45
C GLY A 365 1.48 -16.06 -13.46
N LEU A 366 0.60 -15.20 -13.97
CA LEU A 366 0.00 -14.10 -13.24
C LEU A 366 -0.66 -14.52 -11.92
N ARG A 367 -1.45 -15.59 -11.96
CA ARG A 367 -2.17 -16.09 -10.76
C ARG A 367 -1.22 -16.53 -9.64
N PHE A 368 -0.12 -17.22 -9.98
CA PHE A 368 0.86 -17.68 -8.99
C PHE A 368 1.69 -16.52 -8.45
N THR A 369 2.07 -15.56 -9.31
CA THR A 369 2.76 -14.34 -8.89
C THR A 369 1.88 -13.51 -7.95
N TRP A 370 0.58 -13.41 -8.25
CA TRP A 370 -0.36 -12.71 -7.37
C TRP A 370 -0.49 -13.39 -6.01
N ALA A 371 -0.61 -14.72 -6.00
CA ALA A 371 -0.66 -15.48 -4.74
C ALA A 371 0.60 -15.26 -3.88
N MET A 372 1.79 -15.21 -4.49
CA MET A 372 3.03 -14.90 -3.76
C MET A 372 3.07 -13.46 -3.27
N ALA A 373 2.60 -12.51 -4.06
CA ALA A 373 2.48 -11.12 -3.64
C ALA A 373 1.58 -10.97 -2.40
N LEU A 374 0.45 -11.69 -2.36
CA LEU A 374 -0.45 -11.71 -1.20
C LEU A 374 0.14 -12.43 0.02
N LEU A 375 0.96 -13.44 -0.17
CA LEU A 375 1.72 -14.07 0.93
C LEU A 375 2.78 -13.11 1.50
N ALA A 376 3.44 -12.31 0.64
CA ALA A 376 4.33 -11.26 1.10
C ALA A 376 3.56 -10.16 1.86
N ASP A 377 2.36 -9.79 1.41
CA ASP A 377 1.49 -8.88 2.16
C ASP A 377 1.16 -9.44 3.54
N ALA A 378 0.85 -10.73 3.66
CA ALA A 378 0.62 -11.38 4.95
C ALA A 378 1.84 -11.25 5.89
N ALA A 379 3.05 -11.43 5.37
CA ALA A 379 4.28 -11.28 6.15
C ALA A 379 4.47 -9.82 6.63
N VAL A 380 4.17 -8.83 5.77
CA VAL A 380 4.18 -7.40 6.15
C VAL A 380 3.14 -7.11 7.24
N LEU A 381 1.91 -7.64 7.10
CA LEU A 381 0.83 -7.44 8.06
C LEU A 381 1.17 -8.06 9.43
N LEU A 382 1.66 -9.29 9.45
CA LEU A 382 2.09 -9.94 10.69
C LEU A 382 3.20 -9.15 11.39
N ARG A 383 4.19 -8.67 10.62
CA ARG A 383 5.26 -7.81 11.18
C ARG A 383 4.70 -6.51 11.75
N ALA A 384 3.81 -5.83 11.04
CA ALA A 384 3.21 -4.59 11.51
C ALA A 384 2.38 -4.82 12.80
N ARG A 385 1.61 -5.91 12.86
CA ARG A 385 0.87 -6.31 14.06
C ARG A 385 1.81 -6.57 15.24
N ALA A 386 2.88 -7.32 15.01
CA ALA A 386 3.87 -7.59 16.04
C ALA A 386 4.46 -6.32 16.63
N LEU A 387 4.77 -5.33 15.78
CA LEU A 387 5.33 -4.05 16.18
C LEU A 387 4.32 -3.18 16.95
N LEU A 388 3.06 -3.13 16.47
CA LEU A 388 2.03 -2.23 17.00
C LEU A 388 1.25 -2.79 18.18
N GLU A 389 1.09 -4.12 18.28
CA GLU A 389 0.30 -4.78 19.33
C GLU A 389 1.14 -5.24 20.53
N ARG A 390 2.46 -5.26 20.40
CA ARG A 390 3.35 -5.80 21.44
C ARG A 390 4.48 -4.85 21.77
N PRO A 391 4.80 -4.64 23.05
CA PRO A 391 6.00 -3.91 23.44
C PRO A 391 7.23 -4.75 23.03
N ILE A 392 7.97 -4.28 22.04
CA ILE A 392 9.20 -4.92 21.56
C ILE A 392 10.40 -4.27 22.23
N PRO A 393 11.33 -5.04 22.80
CA PRO A 393 12.56 -4.49 23.33
C PRO A 393 13.34 -3.70 22.27
N ARG A 394 13.81 -2.50 22.63
CA ARG A 394 14.54 -1.59 21.68
C ARG A 394 15.66 -2.24 20.87
N PRO A 395 16.47 -3.19 21.38
CA PRO A 395 17.50 -3.84 20.59
C PRO A 395 16.97 -4.67 19.42
N LEU A 396 15.76 -5.24 19.53
CA LEU A 396 15.11 -5.96 18.43
C LEU A 396 14.51 -5.02 17.39
N LEU A 397 14.12 -3.82 17.80
CA LEU A 397 13.60 -2.79 16.90
C LEU A 397 14.66 -2.30 15.91
N SER A 398 15.90 -2.15 16.32
CA SER A 398 16.99 -1.65 15.45
C SER A 398 17.27 -2.54 14.23
N GLY A 399 17.02 -3.85 14.33
CA GLY A 399 17.12 -4.80 13.20
C GLY A 399 15.85 -4.87 12.34
N LEU A 400 14.71 -4.34 12.83
CA LEU A 400 13.42 -4.43 12.17
C LEU A 400 12.96 -3.11 11.54
N MET A 401 13.61 -1.99 11.90
CA MET A 401 13.18 -0.63 11.50
C MET A 401 14.11 -0.02 10.46
N PRO A 402 13.60 0.57 9.38
CA PRO A 402 14.35 1.56 8.64
C PRO A 402 14.55 2.80 9.52
N VAL A 403 15.70 3.46 9.33
CA VAL A 403 16.16 4.63 10.09
C VAL A 403 15.03 5.62 10.40
N GLN A 404 14.90 5.95 11.68
CA GLN A 404 13.88 6.83 12.23
C GLN A 404 14.09 8.28 11.76
N LEU A 405 13.11 8.82 11.03
CA LEU A 405 12.92 10.26 10.91
C LEU A 405 11.70 10.61 11.76
N SER A 406 11.92 11.36 12.83
CA SER A 406 10.83 11.91 13.65
C SER A 406 10.09 12.97 12.84
N LEU A 407 8.84 12.71 12.52
CA LEU A 407 7.93 13.61 11.83
C LEU A 407 6.94 14.18 12.85
N GLU A 408 7.22 15.37 13.35
CA GLU A 408 6.20 16.17 14.00
C GLU A 408 5.30 16.81 12.93
N LEU A 409 4.27 16.11 12.53
CA LEU A 409 3.09 16.72 11.94
C LEU A 409 2.36 17.38 13.09
N GLY A 410 2.51 18.71 13.24
CA GLY A 410 1.77 19.44 14.26
C GLY A 410 0.26 19.16 14.13
N ALA A 411 -0.38 18.82 15.24
CA ALA A 411 -1.80 18.43 15.31
C ALA A 411 -2.74 19.49 14.68
N ASP A 412 -2.32 20.73 14.60
CA ASP A 412 -3.10 21.85 14.04
C ASP A 412 -3.13 21.87 12.50
N ALA A 413 -2.08 21.42 11.84
CA ALA A 413 -2.03 21.40 10.37
C ALA A 413 -3.01 20.42 9.75
N ALA A 414 -3.37 19.41 10.45
CA ALA A 414 -4.20 18.33 10.00
C ALA A 414 -5.69 18.67 10.10
N ARG A 415 -6.13 19.46 11.08
CA ARG A 415 -7.53 19.91 11.21
C ARG A 415 -7.98 20.78 10.04
N SER A 416 -7.07 21.43 9.33
CA SER A 416 -7.38 22.34 8.22
C SER A 416 -7.60 21.65 6.87
N VAL A 417 -7.33 20.35 6.72
CA VAL A 417 -7.32 19.66 5.41
C VAL A 417 -8.59 18.87 5.12
N LEU A 418 -9.29 18.44 6.15
CA LEU A 418 -10.54 17.71 5.95
C LEU A 418 -11.72 18.67 6.08
N PRO A 419 -12.61 18.74 5.07
CA PRO A 419 -13.87 19.36 5.30
C PRO A 419 -14.52 18.62 6.47
N THR A 420 -14.94 19.36 7.51
CA THR A 420 -15.80 18.85 8.57
C THR A 420 -17.09 18.38 7.91
N THR A 421 -17.11 17.15 7.44
CA THR A 421 -18.37 16.47 7.20
C THR A 421 -18.95 16.21 8.57
N ASN A 422 -19.84 17.12 9.02
CA ASN A 422 -20.80 16.83 10.05
C ASN A 422 -21.65 15.64 9.56
N LEU A 423 -21.17 14.44 9.78
CA LEU A 423 -21.98 13.24 9.77
C LEU A 423 -22.79 13.30 11.07
N ASN A 424 -23.94 13.99 10.98
CA ASN A 424 -24.98 13.92 11.99
C ASN A 424 -25.54 12.48 11.97
N PRO A 425 -25.41 11.65 13.02
CA PRO A 425 -25.88 10.27 13.03
C PRO A 425 -27.40 10.15 13.26
N GLN A 426 -28.16 11.21 13.09
CA GLN A 426 -29.61 11.18 13.25
C GLN A 426 -30.30 11.46 11.92
N ASN A 427 -30.56 10.42 11.14
CA ASN A 427 -31.70 10.31 10.23
C ASN A 427 -31.70 8.94 9.53
N HIS A 428 -32.04 7.90 10.29
CA HIS A 428 -32.71 6.73 9.77
C HIS A 428 -33.76 6.33 10.83
N GLN A 429 -34.95 6.88 10.71
CA GLN A 429 -36.21 6.25 11.03
C GLN A 429 -37.01 6.12 9.76
#